data_c39a0cee0bb2197f5060cba441a5d65d
#
_entry.id   c39a0cee0bb2197f5060cba441a5d65d
#
_cell.length_a   1.000
_cell.length_b   1.000
_cell.length_c   1.000
_cell.angle_alpha   90.00
_cell.angle_beta   90.00
_cell.angle_gamma   90.00
#
_symmetry.space_group_name_H-M   'P 1'
#
loop_
_entity.id
_entity.type
_entity.pdbx_description
1 polymer ?
#
loop_
_entity_poly.entity_id
_entity_poly.type
_entity_poly.pdbx_seq_one_letter_code
_entity_poly.pdbx_strand_id
1 'polypeptide(L)'
;MRLLILQMQMTLDGFIGGPNGEVDWAFPGFSDEYAAWGTAELWNASIHLMGRVTYGEMAAHWPTSTEPYAAPMNEIPKLVFSRTLKRADWPETRVVATDPGAEVARLKREDGKPLLAHGGAQIARALIRSGQIDVYRLIVHPVVLGKGRSLFDEIDAPFRLRLTELRKFDTGTVAKTLVPA
;
A
#
# COMPACT_ATOMS: atom_id res chain seq x y z
N MET A 1 -14.32 -3.58 14.78
CA MET A 1 -13.74 -2.38 14.10
C MET A 1 -12.56 -2.84 13.25
N ARG A 2 -12.50 -2.49 11.96
CA ARG A 2 -11.41 -2.88 11.04
C ARG A 2 -10.16 -2.04 11.28
N LEU A 3 -8.98 -2.64 11.14
CA LEU A 3 -7.72 -1.92 11.10
C LEU A 3 -7.43 -1.40 9.69
N LEU A 4 -6.71 -0.30 9.58
CA LEU A 4 -6.08 0.14 8.34
C LEU A 4 -4.59 -0.19 8.36
N ILE A 5 -4.15 -0.97 7.38
CA ILE A 5 -2.75 -1.28 7.12
C ILE A 5 -2.30 -0.45 5.92
N LEU A 6 -1.28 0.37 6.07
CA LEU A 6 -0.56 0.98 4.95
C LEU A 6 0.63 0.09 4.60
N GLN A 7 0.61 -0.52 3.42
CA GLN A 7 1.72 -1.33 2.92
C GLN A 7 2.45 -0.58 1.80
N MET A 8 3.75 -0.36 1.98
CA MET A 8 4.56 0.40 1.02
C MET A 8 5.92 -0.26 0.78
N GLN A 9 6.28 -0.37 -0.50
CA GLN A 9 7.65 -0.63 -0.92
C GLN A 9 8.47 0.64 -0.70
N MET A 10 9.68 0.49 -0.19
CA MET A 10 10.53 1.63 0.15
C MET A 10 12.00 1.30 -0.09
N THR A 11 12.76 2.25 -0.57
CA THR A 11 14.21 2.16 -0.63
C THR A 11 14.85 2.32 0.74
N LEU A 12 16.12 1.94 0.89
CA LEU A 12 16.85 2.11 2.16
C LEU A 12 16.92 3.58 2.59
N ASP A 13 17.01 4.50 1.64
CA ASP A 13 17.05 5.95 1.86
C ASP A 13 15.65 6.62 1.86
N GLY A 14 14.56 5.84 1.98
CA GLY A 14 13.22 6.34 2.34
C GLY A 14 12.32 6.75 1.19
N PHE A 15 12.65 6.43 -0.06
CA PHE A 15 11.81 6.73 -1.21
C PHE A 15 10.84 5.59 -1.54
N ILE A 16 9.64 5.94 -1.99
CA ILE A 16 8.59 5.02 -2.43
C ILE A 16 8.39 5.04 -3.96
N GLY A 17 9.22 5.76 -4.65
CA GLY A 17 9.27 5.87 -6.10
C GLY A 17 10.42 6.77 -6.53
N GLY A 18 10.92 6.58 -7.72
CA GLY A 18 11.89 7.49 -8.34
C GLY A 18 11.30 8.88 -8.61
N PRO A 19 12.09 9.81 -9.17
CA PRO A 19 11.63 11.19 -9.44
C PRO A 19 10.37 11.27 -10.30
N ASN A 20 10.23 10.36 -11.30
CA ASN A 20 9.05 10.28 -12.16
C ASN A 20 8.02 9.25 -11.67
N GLY A 21 8.30 8.57 -10.54
CA GLY A 21 7.45 7.56 -9.94
C GLY A 21 7.84 6.11 -10.25
N GLU A 22 9.03 5.90 -10.79
CA GLU A 22 9.55 4.58 -11.11
C GLU A 22 9.60 3.68 -9.86
N VAL A 23 9.22 2.41 -10.00
CA VAL A 23 9.17 1.42 -8.91
C VAL A 23 9.92 0.13 -9.24
N ASP A 24 10.54 0.03 -10.41
CA ASP A 24 11.28 -1.13 -10.92
C ASP A 24 12.47 -1.54 -10.04
N TRP A 25 13.00 -0.60 -9.26
CA TRP A 25 14.02 -0.86 -8.24
C TRP A 25 13.58 -1.87 -7.16
N ALA A 26 12.28 -2.09 -6.98
CA ALA A 26 11.73 -3.05 -6.02
C ALA A 26 11.74 -4.50 -6.56
N PHE A 27 11.68 -4.71 -7.87
CA PHE A 27 11.51 -6.03 -8.48
C PHE A 27 12.60 -7.04 -8.12
N PRO A 28 13.89 -6.68 -8.04
CA PRO A 28 14.92 -7.61 -7.59
C PRO A 28 14.71 -8.16 -6.18
N GLY A 29 13.89 -7.52 -5.37
CA GLY A 29 13.52 -7.95 -4.03
C GLY A 29 12.37 -8.98 -3.98
N PHE A 30 11.75 -9.29 -5.10
CA PHE A 30 10.59 -10.20 -5.18
C PHE A 30 11.05 -11.61 -5.45
N SER A 31 11.33 -12.36 -4.38
CA SER A 31 11.60 -13.79 -4.43
C SER A 31 10.34 -14.62 -4.21
N ASP A 32 10.44 -15.94 -4.42
CA ASP A 32 9.34 -16.87 -4.13
C ASP A 32 8.92 -16.82 -2.64
N GLU A 33 9.88 -16.68 -1.74
CA GLU A 33 9.61 -16.50 -0.31
C GLU A 33 8.82 -15.21 -0.04
N TYR A 34 9.25 -14.10 -0.65
CA TYR A 34 8.57 -12.84 -0.55
C TYR A 34 7.15 -12.92 -1.16
N ALA A 35 7.01 -13.55 -2.34
CA ALA A 35 5.74 -13.71 -3.03
C ALA A 35 4.75 -14.53 -2.21
N ALA A 36 5.18 -15.63 -1.61
CA ALA A 36 4.33 -16.47 -0.75
C ALA A 36 3.83 -15.69 0.48
N TRP A 37 4.71 -14.96 1.16
CA TRP A 37 4.35 -14.11 2.28
C TRP A 37 3.38 -12.99 1.85
N GLY A 38 3.72 -12.28 0.80
CA GLY A 38 2.92 -11.16 0.32
C GLY A 38 1.51 -11.57 -0.13
N THR A 39 1.39 -12.73 -0.78
CA THR A 39 0.09 -13.30 -1.17
C THR A 39 -0.77 -13.61 0.06
N ALA A 40 -0.18 -14.22 1.11
CA ALA A 40 -0.88 -14.48 2.35
C ALA A 40 -1.35 -13.17 3.03
N GLU A 41 -0.53 -12.13 3.01
CA GLU A 41 -0.88 -10.82 3.57
C GLU A 41 -2.00 -10.13 2.77
N LEU A 42 -2.04 -10.29 1.45
CA LEU A 42 -3.14 -9.78 0.64
C LEU A 42 -4.46 -10.46 1.00
N TRP A 43 -4.48 -11.79 1.16
CA TRP A 43 -5.69 -12.54 1.56
C TRP A 43 -6.20 -12.18 2.96
N ASN A 44 -5.36 -11.57 3.80
CA ASN A 44 -5.78 -11.07 5.10
C ASN A 44 -6.54 -9.74 5.02
N ALA A 45 -6.61 -9.10 3.86
CA ALA A 45 -7.37 -7.87 3.66
C ALA A 45 -8.83 -8.13 3.26
N SER A 46 -9.70 -7.17 3.53
CA SER A 46 -11.09 -7.17 3.08
C SER A 46 -11.36 -6.20 1.94
N ILE A 47 -10.57 -5.13 1.82
CA ILE A 47 -10.67 -4.12 0.77
C ILE A 47 -9.27 -3.59 0.47
N HIS A 48 -8.92 -3.52 -0.81
CA HIS A 48 -7.72 -2.82 -1.29
C HIS A 48 -8.02 -1.35 -1.52
N LEU A 49 -7.24 -0.46 -0.93
CA LEU A 49 -7.36 0.99 -1.07
C LEU A 49 -6.22 1.54 -1.93
N MET A 50 -6.53 2.37 -2.92
CA MET A 50 -5.52 2.94 -3.80
C MET A 50 -5.95 4.27 -4.43
N GLY A 51 -4.99 5.03 -4.91
CA GLY A 51 -5.23 6.21 -5.74
C GLY A 51 -5.37 5.86 -7.21
N ARG A 52 -5.83 6.83 -8.01
CA ARG A 52 -6.09 6.65 -9.45
C ARG A 52 -4.88 6.15 -10.24
N VAL A 53 -3.68 6.66 -9.96
CA VAL A 53 -2.47 6.27 -10.71
C VAL A 53 -2.14 4.81 -10.42
N THR A 54 -2.02 4.43 -9.16
CA THR A 54 -1.80 3.05 -8.72
C THR A 54 -2.89 2.10 -9.25
N TYR A 55 -4.15 2.54 -9.24
CA TYR A 55 -5.24 1.78 -9.84
C TYR A 55 -4.98 1.51 -11.33
N GLY A 56 -4.59 2.53 -12.09
CA GLY A 56 -4.34 2.37 -13.54
C GLY A 56 -3.21 1.37 -13.83
N GLU A 57 -2.13 1.42 -13.07
CA GLU A 57 -0.99 0.49 -13.18
C GLU A 57 -1.41 -0.94 -12.83
N MET A 58 -2.08 -1.12 -11.71
CA MET A 58 -2.54 -2.42 -11.22
C MET A 58 -3.62 -3.03 -12.10
N ALA A 59 -4.59 -2.24 -12.58
CA ALA A 59 -5.65 -2.69 -13.48
C ALA A 59 -5.14 -3.09 -14.87
N ALA A 60 -4.01 -2.55 -15.31
CA ALA A 60 -3.36 -2.97 -16.54
C ALA A 60 -2.61 -4.31 -16.40
N HIS A 61 -2.22 -4.71 -15.19
CA HIS A 61 -1.37 -5.88 -14.94
C HIS A 61 -2.16 -7.07 -14.40
N TRP A 62 -2.85 -6.92 -13.26
CA TRP A 62 -3.40 -8.03 -12.50
C TRP A 62 -4.50 -8.84 -13.19
N PRO A 63 -5.42 -8.27 -13.99
CA PRO A 63 -6.48 -9.05 -14.65
C PRO A 63 -5.98 -10.17 -15.57
N THR A 64 -4.78 -10.01 -16.14
CA THR A 64 -4.17 -10.99 -17.05
C THR A 64 -2.93 -11.69 -16.49
N SER A 65 -2.51 -11.32 -15.28
CA SER A 65 -1.34 -11.90 -14.64
C SER A 65 -1.62 -13.32 -14.12
N THR A 66 -0.60 -14.17 -14.18
CA THR A 66 -0.59 -15.52 -13.60
C THR A 66 0.27 -15.60 -12.33
N GLU A 67 0.79 -14.47 -11.87
CA GLU A 67 1.59 -14.39 -10.66
C GLU A 67 0.77 -14.73 -9.40
N PRO A 68 1.41 -15.16 -8.30
CA PRO A 68 0.72 -15.53 -7.05
C PRO A 68 -0.20 -14.43 -6.48
N TYR A 69 0.13 -13.16 -6.73
CA TYR A 69 -0.69 -12.02 -6.29
C TYR A 69 -1.97 -11.81 -7.09
N ALA A 70 -2.10 -12.38 -8.29
CA ALA A 70 -3.20 -12.11 -9.20
C ALA A 70 -4.56 -12.45 -8.58
N ALA A 71 -4.67 -13.63 -7.93
CA ALA A 71 -5.93 -14.06 -7.32
C ALA A 71 -6.42 -13.06 -6.24
N PRO A 72 -5.69 -12.75 -5.15
CA PRO A 72 -6.16 -11.80 -4.15
C PRO A 72 -6.35 -10.39 -4.70
N MET A 73 -5.54 -9.95 -5.67
CA MET A 73 -5.71 -8.64 -6.29
C MET A 73 -6.99 -8.53 -7.13
N ASN A 74 -7.41 -9.61 -7.77
CA ASN A 74 -8.62 -9.62 -8.59
C ASN A 74 -9.89 -9.86 -7.77
N GLU A 75 -9.86 -10.75 -6.78
CA GLU A 75 -11.03 -11.20 -6.05
C GLU A 75 -11.43 -10.26 -4.90
N ILE A 76 -10.46 -9.67 -4.20
CA ILE A 76 -10.76 -8.77 -3.08
C ILE A 76 -11.29 -7.44 -3.61
N PRO A 77 -12.39 -6.89 -3.03
CA PRO A 77 -12.93 -5.58 -3.40
C PRO A 77 -11.90 -4.46 -3.34
N LYS A 78 -12.01 -3.54 -4.27
CA LYS A 78 -11.10 -2.39 -4.42
C LYS A 78 -11.85 -1.07 -4.25
N LEU A 79 -11.23 -0.13 -3.56
CA LEU A 79 -11.71 1.24 -3.41
C LEU A 79 -10.67 2.21 -3.98
N VAL A 80 -11.05 2.96 -5.00
CA VAL A 80 -10.18 3.91 -5.68
C VAL A 80 -10.58 5.33 -5.33
N PHE A 81 -9.65 6.06 -4.71
CA PHE A 81 -9.86 7.48 -4.42
C PHE A 81 -9.53 8.32 -5.66
N SER A 82 -10.55 8.93 -6.25
CA SER A 82 -10.38 9.81 -7.42
C SER A 82 -11.56 10.75 -7.60
N ARG A 83 -11.26 12.01 -7.92
CA ARG A 83 -12.26 13.02 -8.34
C ARG A 83 -12.44 13.05 -9.85
N THR A 84 -11.53 12.46 -10.62
CA THR A 84 -11.50 12.53 -12.08
C THR A 84 -11.84 11.24 -12.78
N LEU A 85 -11.57 10.08 -12.17
CA LEU A 85 -11.93 8.77 -12.70
C LEU A 85 -13.46 8.61 -12.61
N LYS A 86 -14.13 8.45 -13.74
CA LYS A 86 -15.58 8.33 -13.79
C LYS A 86 -16.07 6.89 -13.64
N ARG A 87 -15.26 5.94 -14.12
CA ARG A 87 -15.58 4.51 -14.13
C ARG A 87 -14.30 3.70 -13.93
N ALA A 88 -14.44 2.59 -13.25
CA ALA A 88 -13.40 1.57 -13.10
C ALA A 88 -13.85 0.30 -13.84
N ASP A 89 -12.98 -0.24 -14.70
CA ASP A 89 -13.29 -1.43 -15.50
C ASP A 89 -12.72 -2.71 -14.87
N TRP A 90 -11.80 -2.60 -13.91
CA TRP A 90 -11.33 -3.74 -13.13
C TRP A 90 -12.44 -4.20 -12.19
N PRO A 91 -12.89 -5.50 -12.26
CA PRO A 91 -13.98 -6.01 -11.44
C PRO A 91 -13.81 -5.76 -9.94
N GLU A 92 -14.93 -5.74 -9.21
CA GLU A 92 -14.96 -5.49 -7.76
C GLU A 92 -14.35 -4.13 -7.35
N THR A 93 -14.40 -3.13 -8.23
CA THR A 93 -13.84 -1.79 -7.96
C THR A 93 -14.92 -0.74 -7.82
N ARG A 94 -14.87 0.01 -6.71
CA ARG A 94 -15.67 1.20 -6.46
C ARG A 94 -14.79 2.45 -6.47
N VAL A 95 -15.21 3.48 -7.20
CA VAL A 95 -14.55 4.80 -7.22
C VAL A 95 -15.26 5.73 -6.22
N VAL A 96 -14.49 6.46 -5.43
CA VAL A 96 -14.99 7.45 -4.47
C VAL A 96 -14.25 8.77 -4.62
N ALA A 97 -14.99 9.87 -4.52
CA ALA A 97 -14.45 11.23 -4.58
C ALA A 97 -14.32 11.88 -3.19
N THR A 98 -14.72 11.17 -2.15
CA THR A 98 -14.64 11.62 -0.76
C THR A 98 -13.20 11.74 -0.27
N ASP A 99 -13.01 12.48 0.82
CA ASP A 99 -11.74 12.55 1.51
C ASP A 99 -11.31 11.15 1.99
N PRO A 100 -10.05 10.72 1.74
CA PRO A 100 -9.58 9.38 2.09
C PRO A 100 -9.68 9.08 3.60
N GLY A 101 -9.33 10.04 4.45
CA GLY A 101 -9.40 9.87 5.91
C GLY A 101 -10.83 9.68 6.39
N ALA A 102 -11.77 10.48 5.87
CA ALA A 102 -13.18 10.38 6.22
C ALA A 102 -13.81 9.05 5.77
N GLU A 103 -13.51 8.60 4.55
CA GLU A 103 -14.02 7.32 4.06
C GLU A 103 -13.43 6.14 4.85
N VAL A 104 -12.13 6.16 5.15
CA VAL A 104 -11.50 5.14 6.00
C VAL A 104 -12.10 5.14 7.40
N ALA A 105 -12.31 6.30 8.02
CA ALA A 105 -12.97 6.40 9.33
C ALA A 105 -14.38 5.80 9.30
N ARG A 106 -15.12 5.94 8.21
CA ARG A 106 -16.42 5.30 8.00
C ARG A 106 -16.29 3.78 7.90
N LEU A 107 -15.38 3.28 7.06
CA LEU A 107 -15.16 1.85 6.84
C LEU A 107 -14.65 1.13 8.09
N LYS A 108 -13.86 1.79 8.91
CA LYS A 108 -13.34 1.22 10.17
C LYS A 108 -14.43 0.93 11.20
N ARG A 109 -15.60 1.57 11.10
CA ARG A 109 -16.76 1.30 11.98
C ARG A 109 -17.47 -0.01 11.66
N GLU A 110 -17.24 -0.56 10.48
CA GLU A 110 -17.78 -1.86 10.09
C GLU A 110 -16.90 -2.99 10.66
N ASP A 111 -17.46 -4.19 10.83
CA ASP A 111 -16.71 -5.39 11.21
C ASP A 111 -16.12 -6.08 9.98
N GLY A 112 -14.99 -6.75 10.15
CA GLY A 112 -14.34 -7.52 9.09
C GLY A 112 -12.81 -7.52 9.18
N LYS A 113 -12.18 -8.13 8.17
CA LYS A 113 -10.73 -8.14 8.01
C LYS A 113 -10.20 -6.71 7.79
N PRO A 114 -8.90 -6.46 7.99
CA PRO A 114 -8.29 -5.16 7.77
C PRO A 114 -8.52 -4.57 6.37
N LEU A 115 -8.45 -3.25 6.30
CA LEU A 115 -8.31 -2.49 5.07
C LEU A 115 -6.83 -2.45 4.70
N LEU A 116 -6.47 -2.61 3.44
CA LEU A 116 -5.09 -2.58 2.98
C LEU A 116 -4.88 -1.47 1.94
N ALA A 117 -4.14 -0.43 2.31
CA ALA A 117 -3.77 0.63 1.41
C ALA A 117 -2.45 0.26 0.71
N HIS A 118 -2.49 0.18 -0.63
CA HIS A 118 -1.33 -0.07 -1.48
C HIS A 118 -0.57 1.19 -1.84
N GLY A 119 -1.01 2.33 -1.37
CA GLY A 119 -0.36 3.60 -1.63
C GLY A 119 -0.78 4.26 -2.94
N GLY A 120 0.20 4.73 -3.68
CA GLY A 120 0.20 5.99 -4.38
C GLY A 120 0.55 7.08 -3.39
N ALA A 121 1.64 7.83 -3.63
CA ALA A 121 2.21 8.78 -2.67
C ALA A 121 1.16 9.74 -2.06
N GLN A 122 0.25 10.25 -2.89
CA GLN A 122 -0.78 11.20 -2.44
C GLN A 122 -1.77 10.58 -1.45
N ILE A 123 -2.25 9.37 -1.73
CA ILE A 123 -3.21 8.67 -0.84
C ILE A 123 -2.51 8.25 0.46
N ALA A 124 -1.30 7.71 0.37
CA ALA A 124 -0.53 7.33 1.55
C ALA A 124 -0.33 8.54 2.49
N ARG A 125 0.11 9.68 1.95
CA ARG A 125 0.30 10.92 2.72
C ARG A 125 -1.02 11.46 3.29
N ALA A 126 -2.12 11.43 2.53
CA ALA A 126 -3.43 11.84 3.03
C ALA A 126 -3.89 10.97 4.22
N LEU A 127 -3.68 9.65 4.14
CA LEU A 127 -3.98 8.72 5.22
C LEU A 127 -3.07 8.91 6.44
N ILE A 128 -1.78 9.20 6.23
CA ILE A 128 -0.84 9.55 7.31
C ILE A 128 -1.33 10.81 8.04
N ARG A 129 -1.60 11.90 7.30
CA ARG A 129 -2.08 13.17 7.90
C ARG A 129 -3.42 13.01 8.63
N SER A 130 -4.29 12.14 8.17
CA SER A 130 -5.58 11.89 8.82
C SER A 130 -5.48 11.10 10.14
N GLY A 131 -4.31 10.54 10.48
CA GLY A 131 -4.12 9.70 11.66
C GLY A 131 -4.90 8.38 11.64
N GLN A 132 -5.36 7.93 10.46
CA GLN A 132 -6.20 6.74 10.34
C GLN A 132 -5.42 5.43 10.25
N ILE A 133 -4.10 5.48 10.08
CA ILE A 133 -3.27 4.27 9.90
C ILE A 133 -3.01 3.61 11.25
N ASP A 134 -3.44 2.37 11.41
CA ASP A 134 -3.19 1.55 12.60
C ASP A 134 -1.89 0.76 12.49
N VAL A 135 -1.54 0.34 11.27
CA VAL A 135 -0.35 -0.47 10.99
C VAL A 135 0.39 0.07 9.77
N TYR A 136 1.66 0.34 9.93
CA TYR A 136 2.59 0.65 8.84
C TYR A 136 3.38 -0.62 8.52
N ARG A 137 3.18 -1.18 7.34
CA ARG A 137 3.97 -2.29 6.80
C ARG A 137 4.91 -1.74 5.75
N LEU A 138 6.15 -1.49 6.13
CA LEU A 138 7.17 -0.90 5.28
C LEU A 138 8.13 -1.99 4.80
N ILE A 139 8.17 -2.20 3.50
CA ILE A 139 9.01 -3.20 2.85
C ILE A 139 10.22 -2.48 2.30
N VAL A 140 11.32 -2.58 3.03
CA VAL A 140 12.57 -1.86 2.75
C VAL A 140 13.49 -2.73 1.90
N HIS A 141 13.74 -2.27 0.70
CA HIS A 141 14.68 -2.89 -0.24
C HIS A 141 16.10 -2.37 -0.01
N PRO A 142 17.13 -3.22 -0.17
CA PRO A 142 18.53 -2.84 0.00
C PRO A 142 19.06 -2.04 -1.22
N VAL A 143 18.38 -0.95 -1.56
CA VAL A 143 18.69 -0.05 -2.68
C VAL A 143 18.66 1.39 -2.22
N VAL A 144 19.55 2.22 -2.77
CA VAL A 144 19.65 3.67 -2.54
C VAL A 144 19.41 4.38 -3.86
N LEU A 145 18.43 5.28 -3.91
CA LEU A 145 18.12 6.08 -5.11
C LEU A 145 18.76 7.48 -5.09
N GLY A 146 19.02 8.02 -3.90
CA GLY A 146 19.56 9.38 -3.72
C GLY A 146 18.56 10.51 -3.98
N LYS A 147 17.52 10.26 -4.78
CA LYS A 147 16.39 11.19 -5.04
C LYS A 147 15.14 10.43 -5.44
N GLY A 148 13.98 10.97 -5.12
CA GLY A 148 12.71 10.32 -5.41
C GLY A 148 11.54 10.92 -4.63
N ARG A 149 10.44 10.18 -4.57
CA ARG A 149 9.23 10.54 -3.82
C ARG A 149 9.30 9.94 -2.43
N SER A 150 9.41 10.76 -1.39
CA SER A 150 9.39 10.31 0.00
C SER A 150 7.98 9.95 0.45
N LEU A 151 7.85 8.91 1.29
CA LEU A 151 6.57 8.56 1.94
C LEU A 151 6.17 9.62 2.97
N PHE A 152 7.14 10.07 3.76
CA PHE A 152 6.94 10.95 4.91
C PHE A 152 7.22 12.42 4.57
N ASP A 153 6.96 12.81 3.34
CA ASP A 153 7.01 14.20 2.91
C ASP A 153 5.76 14.97 3.39
N GLU A 154 5.91 16.25 3.67
CA GLU A 154 4.80 17.12 4.12
C GLU A 154 4.13 16.63 5.43
N ILE A 155 4.92 16.19 6.40
CA ILE A 155 4.42 15.84 7.73
C ILE A 155 4.45 17.07 8.63
N ASP A 156 3.30 17.45 9.19
CA ASP A 156 3.15 18.65 10.01
C ASP A 156 3.89 18.55 11.36
N ALA A 157 3.99 17.36 11.93
CA ALA A 157 4.67 17.12 13.18
C ALA A 157 5.27 15.71 13.27
N PRO A 158 6.42 15.53 13.92
CA PRO A 158 7.00 14.21 14.10
C PRO A 158 6.10 13.34 14.97
N PHE A 159 5.99 12.07 14.62
CA PHE A 159 5.30 11.04 15.41
C PHE A 159 6.18 9.81 15.58
N ARG A 160 5.90 9.04 16.64
CA ARG A 160 6.66 7.83 16.93
C ARG A 160 5.93 6.59 16.46
N LEU A 161 6.70 5.63 15.97
CA LEU A 161 6.24 4.30 15.63
C LEU A 161 7.02 3.27 16.47
N ARG A 162 6.32 2.23 16.90
CA ARG A 162 6.91 1.09 17.62
C ARG A 162 6.95 -0.11 16.69
N LEU A 163 8.12 -0.71 16.52
CA LEU A 163 8.28 -1.95 15.75
C LEU A 163 7.63 -3.10 16.50
N THR A 164 6.76 -3.84 15.83
CA THR A 164 6.09 -5.04 16.37
C THR A 164 6.57 -6.32 15.71
N GLU A 165 7.00 -6.26 14.44
CA GLU A 165 7.52 -7.41 13.73
C GLU A 165 8.58 -6.97 12.71
N LEU A 166 9.57 -7.84 12.49
CA LEU A 166 10.59 -7.68 11.47
C LEU A 166 10.81 -9.02 10.77
N ARG A 167 10.66 -9.03 9.44
CA ARG A 167 10.93 -10.18 8.61
C ARG A 167 11.99 -9.84 7.56
N LYS A 168 13.04 -10.65 7.49
CA LYS A 168 14.07 -10.57 6.47
C LYS A 168 13.80 -11.66 5.43
N PHE A 169 13.94 -11.30 4.16
CA PHE A 169 13.86 -12.23 3.02
C PHE A 169 15.26 -12.56 2.48
N ASP A 170 15.33 -13.63 1.70
CA ASP A 170 16.56 -14.13 1.08
C ASP A 170 17.25 -13.10 0.16
N THR A 171 16.49 -12.22 -0.47
CA THR A 171 16.99 -11.09 -1.30
C THR A 171 17.61 -9.94 -0.50
N GLY A 172 17.58 -10.00 0.84
CA GLY A 172 17.97 -8.88 1.71
C GLY A 172 16.89 -7.83 1.93
N THR A 173 15.74 -7.94 1.28
CA THR A 173 14.55 -7.13 1.56
C THR A 173 14.06 -7.39 2.99
N VAL A 174 13.58 -6.34 3.67
CA VAL A 174 13.10 -6.42 5.05
C VAL A 174 11.70 -5.82 5.15
N ALA A 175 10.72 -6.61 5.58
CA ALA A 175 9.41 -6.10 5.96
C ALA A 175 9.41 -5.73 7.45
N LYS A 176 9.03 -4.47 7.74
CA LYS A 176 8.85 -3.92 9.09
C LYS A 176 7.37 -3.67 9.33
N THR A 177 6.82 -4.27 10.37
CA THR A 177 5.46 -3.96 10.84
C THR A 177 5.58 -3.03 12.05
N LEU A 178 5.01 -1.84 11.94
CA LEU A 178 5.08 -0.81 12.97
C LEU A 178 3.66 -0.31 13.29
N VAL A 179 3.46 0.10 14.54
CA VAL A 179 2.21 0.72 15.00
C VAL A 179 2.50 2.07 15.63
N PRO A 180 1.56 3.02 15.64
CA PRO A 180 1.68 4.26 16.40
C PRO A 180 2.03 3.94 17.87
N ALA A 181 2.99 4.71 18.45
CA ALA A 181 3.49 4.50 19.82
C ALA A 181 2.65 5.28 20.83
#